data_1563d4b407813601222e0a070f1ff018
#
_entry.id   1563d4b407813601222e0a070f1ff018
#
_cell.length_a   1.000
_cell.length_b   1.000
_cell.length_c   1.000
_cell.angle_alpha   90.00
_cell.angle_beta   90.00
_cell.angle_gamma   90.00
#
_symmetry.space_group_name_H-M   'P 1'
#
loop_
_entity.id
_entity.type
_entity.pdbx_description
1 polymer ?
#
loop_
_entity_poly.entity_id
_entity_poly.type
_entity_poly.pdbx_seq_one_letter_code
_entity_poly.pdbx_strand_id
1 'polypeptide(L)'
;MANIKDVAQRSGYSVATVSRALNHHGYVSETAQAKIEAAIAALNYVPNGVAQDLSQGKTFTIGVVLPHMNHPYFNQLVHGILTAAFSSAYQISLLPSRYDVAVETKYLTQLKRKLFDGLIFASHEASLQYLAERQSWGPVVVCEDPGELPLAAVYPDRQAGYLAALQWLKQGGSHQIGFLFARPADQSATTAAALAAYRTLWPTAKAPLVMTDVLTYQDGYQIGTRLLAHGTWPQALFTNDDAPAAGLRAAFAAAHQPAPQLIGQENQLAGRLLDLPTIDNHLTKIGQQAFRLATEPRSPQPRLCIPAQFLLPAER
;
A
#
# COMPACT_ATOMS: atom_id res chain seq x y z
N MET A 1 10.92 -35.02 -17.16
CA MET A 1 9.81 -34.12 -17.60
C MET A 1 10.13 -33.72 -19.03
N ALA A 2 9.20 -33.94 -19.99
CA ALA A 2 9.42 -33.54 -21.39
C ALA A 2 9.65 -32.03 -21.50
N ASN A 3 10.47 -31.61 -22.44
CA ASN A 3 10.80 -30.21 -22.70
C ASN A 3 10.48 -29.85 -24.18
N ILE A 4 10.58 -28.59 -24.53
CA ILE A 4 10.23 -28.10 -25.88
C ILE A 4 11.08 -28.74 -26.98
N LYS A 5 12.31 -29.16 -26.69
CA LYS A 5 13.17 -29.88 -27.68
C LYS A 5 12.66 -31.26 -27.95
N ASP A 6 12.09 -31.95 -26.95
CA ASP A 6 11.48 -33.26 -27.11
C ASP A 6 10.23 -33.19 -28.00
N VAL A 7 9.41 -32.13 -27.83
CA VAL A 7 8.26 -31.86 -28.71
C VAL A 7 8.72 -31.56 -30.13
N ALA A 8 9.77 -30.76 -30.32
CA ALA A 8 10.34 -30.45 -31.61
C ALA A 8 10.84 -31.72 -32.32
N GLN A 9 11.58 -32.57 -31.63
CA GLN A 9 12.07 -33.84 -32.16
C GLN A 9 10.93 -34.76 -32.56
N ARG A 10 9.91 -34.93 -31.70
CA ARG A 10 8.79 -35.84 -31.95
C ARG A 10 7.85 -35.35 -33.05
N SER A 11 7.63 -34.03 -33.15
CA SER A 11 6.77 -33.46 -34.19
C SER A 11 7.46 -33.31 -35.55
N GLY A 12 8.80 -33.35 -35.59
CA GLY A 12 9.60 -33.15 -36.78
C GLY A 12 9.75 -31.67 -37.19
N TYR A 13 9.48 -30.74 -36.28
CA TYR A 13 9.61 -29.31 -36.53
C TYR A 13 10.70 -28.66 -35.66
N SER A 14 11.14 -27.47 -36.04
CA SER A 14 12.12 -26.73 -35.25
C SER A 14 11.53 -26.26 -33.93
N VAL A 15 12.38 -26.07 -32.91
CA VAL A 15 11.97 -25.45 -31.61
C VAL A 15 11.29 -24.09 -31.83
N ALA A 16 11.75 -23.30 -32.81
CA ALA A 16 11.15 -22.01 -33.13
C ALA A 16 9.72 -22.18 -33.71
N THR A 17 9.45 -23.22 -34.49
CA THR A 17 8.12 -23.51 -35.03
C THR A 17 7.19 -24.00 -33.90
N VAL A 18 7.67 -24.87 -33.03
CA VAL A 18 6.92 -25.33 -31.84
C VAL A 18 6.61 -24.17 -30.93
N SER A 19 7.56 -23.28 -30.66
CA SER A 19 7.33 -22.09 -29.83
C SER A 19 6.29 -21.15 -30.44
N ARG A 20 6.29 -20.95 -31.77
CA ARG A 20 5.25 -20.14 -32.45
C ARG A 20 3.87 -20.79 -32.34
N ALA A 21 3.78 -22.10 -32.52
CA ALA A 21 2.52 -22.85 -32.38
C ALA A 21 1.95 -22.72 -30.94
N LEU A 22 2.80 -22.88 -29.92
CA LEU A 22 2.42 -22.78 -28.50
C LEU A 22 1.98 -21.37 -28.08
N ASN A 23 2.64 -20.34 -28.62
CA ASN A 23 2.38 -18.96 -28.23
C ASN A 23 1.35 -18.26 -29.15
N HIS A 24 0.81 -18.97 -30.14
CA HIS A 24 -0.08 -18.40 -31.18
C HIS A 24 0.52 -17.14 -31.87
N HIS A 25 1.84 -17.10 -31.99
CA HIS A 25 2.59 -15.97 -32.55
C HIS A 25 3.14 -16.33 -33.94
N GLY A 26 2.66 -15.62 -34.96
CA GLY A 26 3.06 -15.83 -36.34
C GLY A 26 2.31 -16.98 -37.03
N TYR A 27 2.59 -17.17 -38.34
CA TYR A 27 1.95 -18.19 -39.14
C TYR A 27 2.54 -19.58 -38.88
N VAL A 28 1.69 -20.55 -38.56
CA VAL A 28 1.97 -21.97 -38.50
C VAL A 28 0.90 -22.69 -39.35
N SER A 29 1.31 -23.55 -40.29
CA SER A 29 0.34 -24.27 -41.12
C SER A 29 -0.51 -25.24 -40.28
N GLU A 30 -1.75 -25.49 -40.68
CA GLU A 30 -2.66 -26.41 -39.98
C GLU A 30 -2.03 -27.79 -39.77
N THR A 31 -1.33 -28.28 -40.80
CA THR A 31 -0.61 -29.56 -40.74
C THR A 31 0.50 -29.57 -39.69
N ALA A 32 1.23 -28.45 -39.55
CA ALA A 32 2.28 -28.34 -38.52
C ALA A 32 1.66 -28.22 -37.13
N GLN A 33 0.59 -27.44 -36.99
CA GLN A 33 -0.13 -27.30 -35.74
C GLN A 33 -0.63 -28.64 -35.21
N ALA A 34 -1.33 -29.41 -36.06
CA ALA A 34 -1.85 -30.75 -35.71
C ALA A 34 -0.75 -31.73 -35.26
N LYS A 35 0.41 -31.74 -35.96
CA LYS A 35 1.53 -32.60 -35.58
C LYS A 35 2.19 -32.19 -34.26
N ILE A 36 2.29 -30.90 -34.00
CA ILE A 36 2.83 -30.35 -32.76
C ILE A 36 1.90 -30.70 -31.60
N GLU A 37 0.59 -30.49 -31.75
CA GLU A 37 -0.42 -30.84 -30.73
C GLU A 37 -0.42 -32.34 -30.41
N ALA A 38 -0.33 -33.20 -31.44
CA ALA A 38 -0.20 -34.66 -31.24
C ALA A 38 1.08 -35.03 -30.46
N ALA A 39 2.20 -34.36 -30.75
CA ALA A 39 3.45 -34.56 -30.00
C ALA A 39 3.35 -34.09 -28.55
N ILE A 40 2.71 -32.94 -28.29
CA ILE A 40 2.44 -32.40 -26.94
C ILE A 40 1.62 -33.41 -26.14
N ALA A 41 0.51 -33.88 -26.69
CA ALA A 41 -0.36 -34.87 -26.06
C ALA A 41 0.36 -36.19 -25.75
N ALA A 42 1.12 -36.71 -26.71
CA ALA A 42 1.85 -37.97 -26.56
C ALA A 42 3.00 -37.91 -25.55
N LEU A 43 3.56 -36.71 -25.27
CA LEU A 43 4.62 -36.49 -24.31
C LEU A 43 4.09 -36.00 -22.96
N ASN A 44 2.80 -35.78 -22.82
CA ASN A 44 2.20 -35.04 -21.69
C ASN A 44 2.99 -33.76 -21.37
N TYR A 45 3.38 -33.05 -22.45
CA TYR A 45 4.18 -31.84 -22.29
C TYR A 45 3.31 -30.67 -21.82
N VAL A 46 3.69 -30.10 -20.70
CA VAL A 46 3.09 -28.87 -20.20
C VAL A 46 4.06 -27.72 -20.49
N PRO A 47 3.64 -26.71 -21.26
CA PRO A 47 4.46 -25.54 -21.52
C PRO A 47 4.91 -24.89 -20.21
N ASN A 48 6.18 -24.49 -20.13
CA ASN A 48 6.67 -23.72 -18.99
C ASN A 48 6.21 -22.26 -19.13
N GLY A 49 5.22 -21.84 -18.32
CA GLY A 49 4.68 -20.48 -18.31
C GLY A 49 5.76 -19.43 -18.11
N VAL A 50 6.72 -19.67 -17.20
CA VAL A 50 7.84 -18.75 -16.97
C VAL A 50 8.67 -18.53 -18.25
N ALA A 51 8.90 -19.60 -19.04
CA ALA A 51 9.64 -19.47 -20.31
C ALA A 51 8.81 -18.74 -21.37
N GLN A 52 7.48 -18.88 -21.35
CA GLN A 52 6.58 -18.15 -22.24
C GLN A 52 6.56 -16.66 -21.89
N ASP A 53 6.41 -16.32 -20.62
CA ASP A 53 6.40 -14.95 -20.11
C ASP A 53 7.73 -14.23 -20.43
N LEU A 54 8.85 -14.92 -20.18
CA LEU A 54 10.19 -14.42 -20.53
C LEU A 54 10.35 -14.17 -22.05
N SER A 55 9.71 -14.98 -22.90
CA SER A 55 9.73 -14.75 -24.36
C SER A 55 9.00 -13.47 -24.77
N GLN A 56 8.05 -13.00 -23.94
CA GLN A 56 7.34 -11.72 -24.09
C GLN A 56 8.05 -10.57 -23.39
N GLY A 57 9.17 -10.82 -22.69
CA GLY A 57 9.91 -9.85 -21.91
C GLY A 57 9.19 -9.39 -20.63
N LYS A 58 8.21 -10.16 -20.17
CA LYS A 58 7.39 -9.91 -18.97
C LYS A 58 7.45 -11.08 -18.00
N THR A 59 7.17 -10.80 -16.74
CA THR A 59 6.99 -11.82 -15.69
C THR A 59 5.55 -11.91 -15.20
N PHE A 60 4.72 -10.96 -15.63
CA PHE A 60 3.35 -10.76 -15.13
C PHE A 60 3.28 -10.78 -13.60
N THR A 61 4.29 -10.22 -12.94
CA THR A 61 4.35 -10.13 -11.48
C THR A 61 4.65 -8.69 -11.05
N ILE A 62 3.78 -8.14 -10.20
CA ILE A 62 4.00 -6.86 -9.51
C ILE A 62 4.34 -7.13 -8.06
N GLY A 63 5.46 -6.58 -7.61
CA GLY A 63 5.84 -6.61 -6.20
C GLY A 63 5.23 -5.46 -5.42
N VAL A 64 4.66 -5.74 -4.25
CA VAL A 64 4.13 -4.73 -3.33
C VAL A 64 4.97 -4.73 -2.06
N VAL A 65 5.78 -3.69 -1.91
CA VAL A 65 6.65 -3.49 -0.74
C VAL A 65 5.85 -2.81 0.36
N LEU A 66 5.82 -3.44 1.53
CA LEU A 66 5.11 -2.95 2.71
C LEU A 66 5.86 -3.37 3.99
N PRO A 67 5.82 -2.56 5.07
CA PRO A 67 6.59 -2.88 6.26
C PRO A 67 6.01 -4.07 7.05
N HIS A 68 4.69 -4.14 7.17
CA HIS A 68 3.97 -5.12 8.00
C HIS A 68 2.75 -5.68 7.28
N MET A 69 2.53 -6.99 7.38
CA MET A 69 1.41 -7.69 6.75
C MET A 69 0.08 -7.49 7.50
N ASN A 70 0.11 -7.33 8.82
CA ASN A 70 -1.08 -7.34 9.68
C ASN A 70 -1.48 -5.94 10.17
N HIS A 71 -1.35 -4.92 9.30
CA HIS A 71 -1.77 -3.57 9.64
C HIS A 71 -2.98 -3.17 8.80
N PRO A 72 -4.09 -2.72 9.40
CA PRO A 72 -5.33 -2.40 8.68
C PRO A 72 -5.16 -1.43 7.51
N TYR A 73 -4.28 -0.42 7.65
CA TYR A 73 -3.90 0.49 6.58
C TYR A 73 -3.41 -0.24 5.33
N PHE A 74 -2.41 -1.14 5.50
CA PHE A 74 -1.85 -1.87 4.37
C PHE A 74 -2.84 -2.89 3.80
N ASN A 75 -3.70 -3.47 4.65
CA ASN A 75 -4.73 -4.41 4.19
C ASN A 75 -5.72 -3.76 3.24
N GLN A 76 -6.19 -2.54 3.52
CA GLN A 76 -7.08 -1.80 2.62
C GLN A 76 -6.41 -1.43 1.30
N LEU A 77 -5.16 -1.00 1.34
CA LEU A 77 -4.37 -0.66 0.15
C LEU A 77 -4.12 -1.90 -0.72
N VAL A 78 -3.68 -3.01 -0.10
CA VAL A 78 -3.48 -4.30 -0.78
C VAL A 78 -4.79 -4.83 -1.36
N HIS A 79 -5.92 -4.70 -0.64
CA HIS A 79 -7.22 -5.05 -1.17
C HIS A 79 -7.55 -4.30 -2.47
N GLY A 80 -7.24 -3.00 -2.53
CA GLY A 80 -7.40 -2.20 -3.75
C GLY A 80 -6.52 -2.71 -4.90
N ILE A 81 -5.24 -3.02 -4.61
CA ILE A 81 -4.31 -3.59 -5.60
C ILE A 81 -4.83 -4.92 -6.14
N LEU A 82 -5.22 -5.84 -5.25
CA LEU A 82 -5.75 -7.16 -5.64
C LEU A 82 -7.04 -7.06 -6.45
N THR A 83 -7.93 -6.14 -6.07
CA THR A 83 -9.18 -5.88 -6.82
C THR A 83 -8.88 -5.45 -8.26
N ALA A 84 -7.90 -4.56 -8.44
CA ALA A 84 -7.50 -4.12 -9.78
C ALA A 84 -6.75 -5.20 -10.57
N ALA A 85 -5.97 -6.05 -9.88
CA ALA A 85 -5.21 -7.13 -10.50
C ALA A 85 -6.10 -8.30 -10.94
N PHE A 86 -7.26 -8.50 -10.30
CA PHE A 86 -8.12 -9.68 -10.50
C PHE A 86 -8.55 -9.91 -11.96
N SER A 87 -8.79 -8.85 -12.72
CA SER A 87 -9.16 -8.91 -14.12
C SER A 87 -7.97 -8.80 -15.08
N SER A 88 -6.74 -8.87 -14.57
CA SER A 88 -5.51 -8.75 -15.35
C SER A 88 -4.75 -10.08 -15.41
N ALA A 89 -3.70 -10.13 -16.24
CA ALA A 89 -2.77 -11.27 -16.26
C ALA A 89 -1.75 -11.22 -15.10
N TYR A 90 -1.71 -10.16 -14.31
CA TYR A 90 -0.69 -9.94 -13.30
C TYR A 90 -0.97 -10.66 -11.99
N GLN A 91 0.06 -11.28 -11.44
CA GLN A 91 0.10 -11.79 -10.07
C GLN A 91 0.69 -10.73 -9.14
N ILE A 92 0.29 -10.76 -7.87
CA ILE A 92 0.79 -9.86 -6.84
C ILE A 92 1.68 -10.62 -5.87
N SER A 93 2.91 -10.14 -5.71
CA SER A 93 3.85 -10.64 -4.71
C SER A 93 3.98 -9.64 -3.56
N LEU A 94 3.59 -10.05 -2.34
CA LEU A 94 3.74 -9.21 -1.16
C LEU A 94 5.16 -9.33 -0.60
N LEU A 95 5.84 -8.18 -0.41
CA LEU A 95 7.25 -8.04 -0.12
C LEU A 95 7.46 -7.29 1.21
N PRO A 96 7.42 -7.98 2.36
CA PRO A 96 7.58 -7.32 3.66
C PRO A 96 9.00 -6.78 3.84
N SER A 97 9.13 -5.47 4.15
CA SER A 97 10.43 -4.80 4.32
C SER A 97 10.82 -4.57 5.78
N ARG A 98 9.87 -4.46 6.70
CA ARG A 98 10.07 -4.05 8.09
C ARG A 98 10.82 -2.70 8.23
N TYR A 99 10.67 -1.82 7.26
CA TYR A 99 11.43 -0.56 7.18
C TYR A 99 12.96 -0.78 7.15
N ASP A 100 13.42 -1.86 6.51
CA ASP A 100 14.84 -2.15 6.31
C ASP A 100 15.26 -1.77 4.89
N VAL A 101 16.11 -0.75 4.77
CA VAL A 101 16.64 -0.23 3.49
C VAL A 101 17.38 -1.31 2.70
N ALA A 102 18.07 -2.24 3.38
CA ALA A 102 18.79 -3.31 2.70
C ALA A 102 17.83 -4.31 2.06
N VAL A 103 16.71 -4.60 2.74
CA VAL A 103 15.64 -5.45 2.21
C VAL A 103 14.95 -4.77 1.03
N GLU A 104 14.61 -3.48 1.12
CA GLU A 104 14.03 -2.70 0.03
C GLU A 104 14.97 -2.63 -1.18
N THR A 105 16.26 -2.44 -0.95
CA THR A 105 17.30 -2.46 -1.99
C THR A 105 17.39 -3.83 -2.68
N LYS A 106 17.22 -4.93 -1.93
CA LYS A 106 17.14 -6.27 -2.50
C LYS A 106 15.96 -6.40 -3.47
N TYR A 107 14.78 -5.88 -3.12
CA TYR A 107 13.60 -5.92 -4.00
C TYR A 107 13.81 -5.07 -5.26
N LEU A 108 14.41 -3.90 -5.14
CA LEU A 108 14.80 -3.08 -6.30
C LEU A 108 15.80 -3.81 -7.20
N THR A 109 16.76 -4.54 -6.61
CA THR A 109 17.71 -5.37 -7.37
C THR A 109 16.99 -6.51 -8.11
N GLN A 110 15.94 -7.08 -7.53
CA GLN A 110 15.09 -8.09 -8.18
C GLN A 110 14.31 -7.48 -9.36
N LEU A 111 13.79 -6.24 -9.23
CA LEU A 111 13.20 -5.50 -10.36
C LEU A 111 14.21 -5.31 -11.50
N LYS A 112 15.46 -4.89 -11.21
CA LYS A 112 16.54 -4.79 -12.18
C LYS A 112 16.81 -6.10 -12.91
N ARG A 113 16.72 -7.23 -12.20
CA ARG A 113 16.90 -8.58 -12.74
C ARG A 113 15.66 -9.14 -13.43
N LYS A 114 14.60 -8.33 -13.57
CA LYS A 114 13.34 -8.76 -14.21
C LYS A 114 12.65 -9.93 -13.50
N LEU A 115 12.67 -9.97 -12.16
CA LEU A 115 11.82 -10.87 -11.37
C LEU A 115 10.43 -10.26 -11.15
N PHE A 116 10.30 -8.96 -11.33
CA PHE A 116 9.05 -8.20 -11.29
C PHE A 116 8.99 -7.28 -12.50
N ASP A 117 7.80 -7.02 -13.00
CA ASP A 117 7.55 -6.04 -14.05
C ASP A 117 7.42 -4.62 -13.48
N GLY A 118 7.11 -4.51 -12.19
CA GLY A 118 7.04 -3.26 -11.46
C GLY A 118 7.00 -3.46 -9.95
N LEU A 119 7.28 -2.40 -9.19
CA LEU A 119 7.17 -2.36 -7.73
C LEU A 119 6.24 -1.24 -7.29
N ILE A 120 5.39 -1.54 -6.31
CA ILE A 120 4.55 -0.57 -5.59
C ILE A 120 5.07 -0.50 -4.16
N PHE A 121 5.54 0.67 -3.73
CA PHE A 121 5.93 0.93 -2.36
C PHE A 121 4.74 1.51 -1.60
N ALA A 122 4.04 0.67 -0.84
CA ALA A 122 2.95 1.08 0.04
C ALA A 122 3.44 1.96 1.20
N SER A 123 4.67 1.69 1.64
CA SER A 123 5.50 2.51 2.52
C SER A 123 6.95 2.09 2.36
N HIS A 124 7.90 2.91 2.80
CA HIS A 124 9.34 2.67 2.62
C HIS A 124 10.17 3.34 3.72
N GLU A 125 11.41 2.91 3.84
CA GLU A 125 12.46 3.54 4.63
C GLU A 125 13.53 4.17 3.72
N ALA A 126 13.78 3.57 2.57
CA ALA A 126 14.66 4.15 1.55
C ALA A 126 14.13 5.52 1.11
N SER A 127 15.01 6.51 0.94
CA SER A 127 14.58 7.84 0.54
C SER A 127 13.90 7.84 -0.85
N LEU A 128 12.95 8.74 -1.05
CA LEU A 128 12.28 8.94 -2.35
C LEU A 128 13.29 9.24 -3.47
N GLN A 129 14.36 9.97 -3.17
CA GLN A 129 15.46 10.21 -4.13
C GLN A 129 16.11 8.89 -4.55
N TYR A 130 16.38 7.99 -3.59
CA TYR A 130 16.95 6.68 -3.85
C TYR A 130 16.05 5.81 -4.73
N LEU A 131 14.73 5.88 -4.54
CA LEU A 131 13.74 5.19 -5.38
C LEU A 131 13.66 5.80 -6.78
N ALA A 132 13.70 7.14 -6.89
CA ALA A 132 13.65 7.86 -8.17
C ALA A 132 14.82 7.51 -9.09
N GLU A 133 16.02 7.39 -8.56
CA GLU A 133 17.22 7.03 -9.32
C GLU A 133 17.16 5.63 -9.94
N ARG A 134 16.24 4.79 -9.49
CA ARG A 134 16.12 3.37 -9.91
C ARG A 134 14.96 3.09 -10.86
N GLN A 135 14.24 4.10 -11.28
CA GLN A 135 13.15 3.95 -12.25
C GLN A 135 13.58 3.37 -13.61
N SER A 136 14.85 3.56 -13.99
CA SER A 136 15.40 2.94 -15.19
C SER A 136 15.41 1.39 -15.14
N TRP A 137 15.23 0.79 -13.97
CA TRP A 137 15.19 -0.65 -13.79
C TRP A 137 13.81 -1.25 -14.09
N GLY A 138 12.76 -0.43 -13.95
CA GLY A 138 11.36 -0.74 -14.20
C GLY A 138 10.44 0.23 -13.47
N PRO A 139 9.12 0.16 -13.66
CA PRO A 139 8.14 0.98 -12.95
C PRO A 139 8.29 0.88 -11.45
N VAL A 140 8.46 2.02 -10.78
CA VAL A 140 8.42 2.19 -9.33
C VAL A 140 7.33 3.18 -9.01
N VAL A 141 6.32 2.76 -8.26
CA VAL A 141 5.19 3.56 -7.82
C VAL A 141 5.24 3.71 -6.31
N VAL A 142 5.05 4.92 -5.79
CA VAL A 142 5.01 5.19 -4.35
C VAL A 142 3.61 5.63 -3.91
N CYS A 143 3.21 5.24 -2.71
CA CYS A 143 1.94 5.66 -2.10
C CYS A 143 2.11 6.85 -1.15
N GLU A 144 3.03 7.74 -1.50
CA GLU A 144 3.40 8.95 -0.79
C GLU A 144 3.63 10.09 -1.78
N ASP A 145 3.50 11.35 -1.35
CA ASP A 145 3.81 12.52 -2.17
C ASP A 145 5.31 12.56 -2.48
N PRO A 146 5.73 12.41 -3.74
CA PRO A 146 7.13 12.42 -4.11
C PRO A 146 7.72 13.84 -4.22
N GLY A 147 6.93 14.89 -3.95
CA GLY A 147 7.33 16.28 -4.20
C GLY A 147 7.68 16.50 -5.69
N GLU A 148 8.85 17.06 -5.97
CA GLU A 148 9.31 17.33 -7.35
C GLU A 148 10.05 16.13 -8.00
N LEU A 149 10.22 15.03 -7.26
CA LEU A 149 10.95 13.88 -7.79
C LEU A 149 10.18 13.18 -8.91
N PRO A 150 10.86 12.68 -9.95
CA PRO A 150 10.22 12.05 -11.11
C PRO A 150 9.73 10.64 -10.79
N LEU A 151 8.86 10.47 -9.79
CA LEU A 151 8.26 9.21 -9.37
C LEU A 151 6.77 9.16 -9.73
N ALA A 152 6.32 8.01 -10.23
CA ALA A 152 4.91 7.71 -10.29
C ALA A 152 4.35 7.57 -8.86
N ALA A 153 3.26 8.26 -8.55
CA ALA A 153 2.73 8.29 -7.20
C ALA A 153 1.21 8.33 -7.15
N VAL A 154 0.66 7.66 -6.15
CA VAL A 154 -0.75 7.81 -5.77
C VAL A 154 -0.81 7.95 -4.26
N TYR A 155 -1.31 9.06 -3.77
CA TYR A 155 -1.29 9.37 -2.35
C TYR A 155 -2.51 10.18 -1.91
N PRO A 156 -2.88 10.14 -0.61
CA PRO A 156 -3.98 10.94 -0.10
C PRO A 156 -3.55 12.39 0.15
N ASP A 157 -4.46 13.34 -0.05
CA ASP A 157 -4.32 14.70 0.47
C ASP A 157 -4.54 14.70 1.99
N ARG A 158 -3.50 14.27 2.72
CA ARG A 158 -3.57 14.20 4.19
C ARG A 158 -3.78 15.55 4.85
N GLN A 159 -3.20 16.61 4.28
CA GLN A 159 -3.27 17.94 4.86
C GLN A 159 -4.72 18.44 4.96
N ALA A 160 -5.49 18.28 3.88
CA ALA A 160 -6.91 18.68 3.87
C ALA A 160 -7.72 17.88 4.90
N GLY A 161 -7.52 16.56 4.98
CA GLY A 161 -8.20 15.71 5.95
C GLY A 161 -7.90 16.09 7.40
N TYR A 162 -6.62 16.35 7.73
CA TYR A 162 -6.23 16.77 9.07
C TYR A 162 -6.75 18.14 9.42
N LEU A 163 -6.70 19.10 8.50
CA LEU A 163 -7.26 20.44 8.75
C LEU A 163 -8.76 20.36 9.04
N ALA A 164 -9.53 19.60 8.27
CA ALA A 164 -10.96 19.44 8.49
C ALA A 164 -11.26 18.82 9.88
N ALA A 165 -10.57 17.74 10.24
CA ALA A 165 -10.76 17.07 11.53
C ALA A 165 -10.37 17.97 12.73
N LEU A 166 -9.23 18.64 12.64
CA LEU A 166 -8.75 19.52 13.68
C LEU A 166 -9.60 20.80 13.80
N GLN A 167 -10.11 21.32 12.68
CA GLN A 167 -11.03 22.45 12.67
C GLN A 167 -12.35 22.10 13.36
N TRP A 168 -12.87 20.89 13.13
CA TRP A 168 -14.04 20.39 13.84
C TRP A 168 -13.82 20.30 15.36
N LEU A 169 -12.67 19.79 15.82
CA LEU A 169 -12.29 19.79 17.24
C LEU A 169 -12.23 21.20 17.81
N LYS A 170 -11.64 22.14 17.07
CA LYS A 170 -11.53 23.56 17.49
C LYS A 170 -12.89 24.22 17.61
N GLN A 171 -13.79 24.00 16.69
CA GLN A 171 -15.17 24.48 16.73
C GLN A 171 -15.96 23.88 17.90
N GLY A 172 -15.67 22.61 18.25
CA GLY A 172 -16.21 21.94 19.45
C GLY A 172 -15.60 22.42 20.78
N GLY A 173 -14.68 23.39 20.75
CA GLY A 173 -14.08 23.98 21.98
C GLY A 173 -12.87 23.18 22.51
N SER A 174 -12.36 22.20 21.78
CA SER A 174 -11.15 21.46 22.19
C SER A 174 -9.89 22.28 21.90
N HIS A 175 -9.11 22.56 22.95
CA HIS A 175 -7.86 23.31 22.88
C HIS A 175 -6.62 22.50 23.27
N GLN A 176 -6.81 21.40 23.98
CA GLN A 176 -5.76 20.47 24.39
C GLN A 176 -5.89 19.19 23.58
N ILE A 177 -5.08 19.08 22.54
CA ILE A 177 -5.12 17.95 21.62
C ILE A 177 -3.82 17.16 21.75
N GLY A 178 -3.93 15.82 21.82
CA GLY A 178 -2.80 14.92 21.75
C GLY A 178 -2.87 14.05 20.49
N PHE A 179 -1.73 13.52 20.11
CA PHE A 179 -1.58 12.68 18.92
C PHE A 179 -0.93 11.35 19.27
N LEU A 180 -1.47 10.27 18.73
CA LEU A 180 -0.98 8.92 18.86
C LEU A 180 -0.62 8.40 17.47
N PHE A 181 0.67 8.25 17.17
CA PHE A 181 1.16 7.88 15.86
C PHE A 181 2.09 6.64 15.91
N ALA A 182 2.24 5.99 14.76
CA ALA A 182 3.14 4.86 14.62
C ALA A 182 4.62 5.26 14.67
N ARG A 183 4.96 6.43 14.10
CA ARG A 183 6.35 6.89 13.92
C ARG A 183 6.45 8.40 14.17
N PRO A 184 7.65 8.91 14.56
CA PRO A 184 7.87 10.34 14.73
C PRO A 184 7.83 11.09 13.39
N ALA A 185 7.73 12.42 13.46
CA ALA A 185 7.48 13.28 12.29
C ALA A 185 8.63 13.33 11.27
N ASP A 186 9.86 13.10 11.70
CA ASP A 186 11.05 13.01 10.86
C ASP A 186 11.12 11.70 10.05
N GLN A 187 10.31 10.71 10.42
CA GLN A 187 10.23 9.40 9.79
C GLN A 187 8.86 9.10 9.17
N SER A 188 7.88 10.02 9.27
CA SER A 188 6.51 9.79 8.82
C SER A 188 5.86 11.04 8.25
N ALA A 189 5.58 11.02 6.94
CA ALA A 189 4.81 12.06 6.28
C ALA A 189 3.41 12.24 6.90
N THR A 190 2.80 11.17 7.39
CA THR A 190 1.51 11.18 8.11
C THR A 190 1.60 12.04 9.38
N THR A 191 2.58 11.77 10.23
CA THR A 191 2.79 12.50 11.48
C THR A 191 3.19 13.96 11.20
N ALA A 192 4.08 14.19 10.23
CA ALA A 192 4.49 15.53 9.83
C ALA A 192 3.30 16.37 9.34
N ALA A 193 2.43 15.82 8.49
CA ALA A 193 1.25 16.50 7.96
C ALA A 193 0.23 16.84 9.07
N ALA A 194 -0.02 15.92 10.00
CA ALA A 194 -0.94 16.18 11.13
C ALA A 194 -0.43 17.29 12.05
N LEU A 195 0.86 17.29 12.38
CA LEU A 195 1.48 18.34 13.19
C LEU A 195 1.56 19.68 12.45
N ALA A 196 1.73 19.67 11.14
CA ALA A 196 1.65 20.90 10.33
C ALA A 196 0.25 21.49 10.34
N ALA A 197 -0.79 20.66 10.16
CA ALA A 197 -2.19 21.08 10.27
C ALA A 197 -2.52 21.63 11.66
N TYR A 198 -2.02 21.00 12.73
CA TYR A 198 -2.16 21.50 14.09
C TYR A 198 -1.54 22.89 14.24
N ARG A 199 -0.29 23.10 13.82
CA ARG A 199 0.39 24.41 13.89
C ARG A 199 -0.34 25.49 13.11
N THR A 200 -0.94 25.15 11.98
CA THR A 200 -1.76 26.09 11.20
C THR A 200 -2.96 26.60 11.99
N LEU A 201 -3.64 25.74 12.74
CA LEU A 201 -4.85 26.08 13.48
C LEU A 201 -4.55 26.67 14.87
N TRP A 202 -3.44 26.30 15.49
CA TRP A 202 -3.00 26.76 16.80
C TRP A 202 -1.55 27.29 16.78
N PRO A 203 -1.28 28.39 16.04
CA PRO A 203 0.10 28.88 15.82
C PRO A 203 0.82 29.34 17.10
N THR A 204 0.07 29.78 18.13
CA THR A 204 0.61 30.27 19.41
C THR A 204 0.48 29.27 20.56
N ALA A 205 -0.11 28.08 20.31
CA ALA A 205 -0.25 27.07 21.34
C ALA A 205 1.08 26.37 21.66
N LYS A 206 1.18 25.84 22.88
CA LYS A 206 2.27 24.94 23.22
C LYS A 206 2.27 23.70 22.29
N ALA A 207 3.42 23.07 22.17
CA ALA A 207 3.52 21.81 21.44
C ALA A 207 2.49 20.79 21.97
N PRO A 208 1.76 20.09 21.10
CA PRO A 208 0.80 19.09 21.52
C PRO A 208 1.51 17.88 22.15
N LEU A 209 0.78 17.12 22.96
CA LEU A 209 1.24 15.81 23.37
C LEU A 209 1.35 14.91 22.13
N VAL A 210 2.52 14.32 21.89
CA VAL A 210 2.74 13.35 20.81
C VAL A 210 3.32 12.08 21.40
N MET A 211 2.66 10.96 21.15
CA MET A 211 3.16 9.63 21.51
C MET A 211 3.34 8.82 20.23
N THR A 212 4.47 8.14 20.13
CA THR A 212 4.83 7.27 18.99
C THR A 212 4.79 5.80 19.39
N ASP A 213 5.03 4.92 18.43
CA ASP A 213 4.97 3.46 18.59
C ASP A 213 3.56 2.95 18.95
N VAL A 214 2.52 3.66 18.49
CA VAL A 214 1.11 3.32 18.71
C VAL A 214 0.51 2.82 17.41
N LEU A 215 0.36 1.50 17.28
CA LEU A 215 -0.06 0.82 16.06
C LEU A 215 -1.33 -0.02 16.23
N THR A 216 -1.49 -0.63 17.41
CA THR A 216 -2.49 -1.66 17.65
C THR A 216 -3.54 -1.22 18.67
N TYR A 217 -4.65 -1.95 18.71
CA TYR A 217 -5.63 -1.84 19.81
C TYR A 217 -4.95 -1.93 21.19
N GLN A 218 -4.00 -2.86 21.35
CA GLN A 218 -3.33 -3.07 22.63
C GLN A 218 -2.47 -1.86 23.02
N ASP A 219 -1.79 -1.23 22.06
CA ASP A 219 -1.02 0.00 22.33
C ASP A 219 -1.95 1.12 22.80
N GLY A 220 -3.08 1.30 22.10
CA GLY A 220 -4.10 2.27 22.49
C GLY A 220 -4.65 2.00 23.90
N TYR A 221 -4.92 0.74 24.24
CA TYR A 221 -5.37 0.35 25.57
C TYR A 221 -4.33 0.67 26.66
N GLN A 222 -3.06 0.35 26.42
CA GLN A 222 -1.96 0.68 27.32
C GLN A 222 -1.78 2.20 27.50
N ILE A 223 -1.88 2.98 26.43
CA ILE A 223 -1.86 4.43 26.52
C ILE A 223 -3.03 4.94 27.37
N GLY A 224 -4.25 4.46 27.15
CA GLY A 224 -5.40 4.81 27.96
C GLY A 224 -5.19 4.52 29.45
N THR A 225 -4.65 3.34 29.78
CA THR A 225 -4.30 2.94 31.14
C THR A 225 -3.27 3.87 31.78
N ARG A 226 -2.22 4.28 31.02
CA ARG A 226 -1.20 5.24 31.50
C ARG A 226 -1.77 6.62 31.74
N LEU A 227 -2.63 7.11 30.86
CA LEU A 227 -3.29 8.43 31.02
C LEU A 227 -4.18 8.44 32.27
N LEU A 228 -4.94 7.36 32.48
CA LEU A 228 -5.77 7.19 33.69
C LEU A 228 -4.94 7.18 34.98
N ALA A 229 -3.82 6.45 34.99
CA ALA A 229 -2.90 6.41 36.12
C ALA A 229 -2.24 7.77 36.41
N HIS A 230 -2.00 8.59 35.35
CA HIS A 230 -1.46 9.95 35.51
C HIS A 230 -2.50 10.94 36.04
N GLY A 231 -3.79 10.68 35.88
CA GLY A 231 -4.90 11.51 36.34
C GLY A 231 -5.19 12.75 35.49
N THR A 232 -4.45 12.96 34.40
CA THR A 232 -4.67 14.08 33.44
C THR A 232 -4.47 13.60 32.02
N TRP A 233 -5.32 14.08 31.11
CA TRP A 233 -5.25 13.75 29.68
C TRP A 233 -5.78 14.89 28.81
N PRO A 234 -5.40 14.96 27.51
CA PRO A 234 -5.94 15.95 26.59
C PRO A 234 -7.45 15.84 26.42
N GLN A 235 -8.09 16.95 26.06
CA GLN A 235 -9.53 16.99 25.75
C GLN A 235 -9.87 16.12 24.54
N ALA A 236 -8.96 16.06 23.55
CA ALA A 236 -9.10 15.24 22.37
C ALA A 236 -7.80 14.49 22.06
N LEU A 237 -7.93 13.27 21.53
CA LEU A 237 -6.82 12.46 21.05
C LEU A 237 -7.07 12.04 19.61
N PHE A 238 -6.09 12.36 18.78
CA PHE A 238 -6.06 12.01 17.37
C PHE A 238 -5.16 10.76 17.19
N THR A 239 -5.69 9.69 16.63
CA THR A 239 -4.95 8.42 16.46
C THR A 239 -4.56 8.19 15.02
N ASN A 240 -3.47 7.44 14.82
CA ASN A 240 -2.99 7.06 13.49
C ASN A 240 -3.97 6.13 12.73
N ASP A 241 -4.90 5.50 13.47
CA ASP A 241 -5.74 4.41 12.98
C ASP A 241 -6.94 4.24 13.94
N ASP A 242 -8.04 3.67 13.50
CA ASP A 242 -9.23 3.44 14.33
C ASP A 242 -8.98 2.37 15.42
N ALA A 243 -8.05 1.43 15.22
CA ALA A 243 -7.79 0.37 16.17
C ALA A 243 -7.17 0.87 17.50
N PRO A 244 -6.13 1.74 17.52
CA PRO A 244 -5.65 2.38 18.74
C PRO A 244 -6.73 3.23 19.43
N ALA A 245 -7.58 3.95 18.67
CA ALA A 245 -8.69 4.70 19.24
C ALA A 245 -9.67 3.80 19.99
N ALA A 246 -9.99 2.63 19.43
CA ALA A 246 -10.83 1.63 20.05
C ALA A 246 -10.22 1.09 21.36
N GLY A 247 -8.91 0.80 21.35
CA GLY A 247 -8.18 0.35 22.54
C GLY A 247 -8.18 1.38 23.66
N LEU A 248 -7.92 2.64 23.32
CA LEU A 248 -7.94 3.74 24.28
C LEU A 248 -9.35 3.91 24.89
N ARG A 249 -10.40 3.92 24.06
CA ARG A 249 -11.79 3.99 24.53
C ARG A 249 -12.11 2.84 25.47
N ALA A 250 -11.67 1.62 25.17
CA ALA A 250 -11.89 0.45 26.01
C ALA A 250 -11.20 0.57 27.39
N ALA A 251 -10.00 1.13 27.46
CA ALA A 251 -9.31 1.37 28.74
C ALA A 251 -10.09 2.34 29.64
N PHE A 252 -10.61 3.43 29.06
CA PHE A 252 -11.42 4.39 29.80
C PHE A 252 -12.76 3.79 30.24
N ALA A 253 -13.40 3.00 29.39
CA ALA A 253 -14.64 2.30 29.73
C ALA A 253 -14.43 1.29 30.88
N ALA A 254 -13.33 0.52 30.87
CA ALA A 254 -12.97 -0.40 31.94
C ALA A 254 -12.73 0.30 33.28
N ALA A 255 -12.25 1.53 33.25
CA ALA A 255 -12.07 2.35 34.44
C ALA A 255 -13.31 3.15 34.84
N HIS A 256 -14.43 3.00 34.13
CA HIS A 256 -15.65 3.80 34.33
C HIS A 256 -15.41 5.32 34.26
N GLN A 257 -14.48 5.74 33.42
CA GLN A 257 -14.16 7.15 33.20
C GLN A 257 -14.60 7.60 31.79
N PRO A 258 -15.01 8.87 31.63
CA PRO A 258 -15.29 9.41 30.31
C PRO A 258 -13.99 9.50 29.48
N ALA A 259 -14.01 8.90 28.30
CA ALA A 259 -12.88 8.99 27.38
C ALA A 259 -12.76 10.42 26.80
N PRO A 260 -11.55 10.89 26.47
CA PRO A 260 -11.37 12.07 25.66
C PRO A 260 -12.10 11.93 24.32
N GLN A 261 -12.35 13.06 23.64
CA GLN A 261 -12.86 13.01 22.28
C GLN A 261 -11.84 12.32 21.35
N LEU A 262 -12.24 11.28 20.65
CA LEU A 262 -11.34 10.49 19.82
C LEU A 262 -11.61 10.75 18.34
N ILE A 263 -10.54 10.89 17.56
CA ILE A 263 -10.57 10.85 16.11
C ILE A 263 -9.67 9.72 15.65
N GLY A 264 -10.25 8.81 14.85
CA GLY A 264 -9.53 7.75 14.19
C GLY A 264 -9.11 8.11 12.78
N GLN A 265 -8.56 7.12 12.07
CA GLN A 265 -8.23 7.20 10.64
C GLN A 265 -8.56 5.88 9.95
N GLU A 266 -8.73 5.97 8.63
CA GLU A 266 -8.90 4.88 7.66
C GLU A 266 -10.29 4.26 7.63
N ASN A 267 -11.29 4.86 8.30
CA ASN A 267 -12.69 4.44 8.24
C ASN A 267 -12.88 2.92 8.38
N GLN A 268 -12.22 2.34 9.38
CA GLN A 268 -12.17 0.90 9.63
C GLN A 268 -13.42 0.42 10.37
N LEU A 269 -13.58 -0.92 10.43
CA LEU A 269 -14.69 -1.54 11.15
C LEU A 269 -14.75 -1.11 12.62
N ALA A 270 -13.60 -1.03 13.29
CA ALA A 270 -13.53 -0.60 14.70
C ALA A 270 -14.09 0.82 14.90
N GLY A 271 -13.71 1.76 14.05
CA GLY A 271 -14.22 3.12 14.10
C GLY A 271 -15.73 3.21 13.82
N ARG A 272 -16.23 2.39 12.88
CA ARG A 272 -17.67 2.32 12.59
C ARG A 272 -18.49 1.76 13.74
N LEU A 273 -18.03 0.66 14.36
CA LEU A 273 -18.72 0.02 15.49
C LEU A 273 -18.73 0.90 16.73
N LEU A 274 -17.79 1.81 16.85
CA LEU A 274 -17.65 2.71 17.99
C LEU A 274 -18.12 4.14 17.70
N ASP A 275 -18.70 4.39 16.54
CA ASP A 275 -19.14 5.73 16.11
C ASP A 275 -18.04 6.79 16.29
N LEU A 276 -16.80 6.45 15.89
CA LEU A 276 -15.66 7.38 15.98
C LEU A 276 -15.62 8.29 14.74
N PRO A 277 -15.52 9.60 14.88
CA PRO A 277 -15.10 10.46 13.76
C PRO A 277 -13.78 9.94 13.19
N THR A 278 -13.63 9.95 11.87
CA THR A 278 -12.44 9.39 11.22
C THR A 278 -12.04 10.16 9.96
N ILE A 279 -10.79 10.02 9.53
CA ILE A 279 -10.35 10.45 8.20
C ILE A 279 -10.30 9.22 7.29
N ASP A 280 -11.04 9.26 6.18
CA ASP A 280 -10.95 8.29 5.10
C ASP A 280 -9.95 8.78 4.06
N ASN A 281 -8.82 8.10 3.96
CA ASN A 281 -7.78 8.35 2.95
C ASN A 281 -8.04 7.62 1.63
N HIS A 282 -9.14 6.92 1.48
CA HIS A 282 -9.52 6.15 0.29
C HIS A 282 -8.46 5.15 -0.16
N LEU A 283 -7.86 4.41 0.78
CA LEU A 283 -6.73 3.50 0.54
C LEU A 283 -7.00 2.44 -0.52
N THR A 284 -8.22 1.92 -0.58
CA THR A 284 -8.63 0.98 -1.65
C THR A 284 -8.51 1.62 -3.03
N LYS A 285 -8.92 2.87 -3.20
CA LYS A 285 -8.79 3.62 -4.45
C LYS A 285 -7.33 3.90 -4.78
N ILE A 286 -6.52 4.25 -3.76
CA ILE A 286 -5.07 4.45 -3.92
C ILE A 286 -4.43 3.15 -4.42
N GLY A 287 -4.74 2.00 -3.82
CA GLY A 287 -4.23 0.70 -4.25
C GLY A 287 -4.59 0.36 -5.70
N GLN A 288 -5.84 0.59 -6.11
CA GLN A 288 -6.28 0.38 -7.48
C GLN A 288 -5.50 1.22 -8.48
N GLN A 289 -5.29 2.50 -8.18
CA GLN A 289 -4.55 3.40 -9.07
C GLN A 289 -3.05 3.07 -9.07
N ALA A 290 -2.46 2.70 -7.93
CA ALA A 290 -1.07 2.29 -7.85
C ALA A 290 -0.78 1.07 -8.73
N PHE A 291 -1.69 0.09 -8.74
CA PHE A 291 -1.59 -1.07 -9.64
C PHE A 291 -1.61 -0.64 -11.12
N ARG A 292 -2.54 0.24 -11.50
CA ARG A 292 -2.61 0.75 -12.88
C ARG A 292 -1.32 1.46 -13.29
N LEU A 293 -0.76 2.30 -12.42
CA LEU A 293 0.50 2.98 -12.71
C LEU A 293 1.68 2.02 -12.83
N ALA A 294 1.70 0.93 -12.07
CA ALA A 294 2.75 -0.08 -12.12
C ALA A 294 2.69 -0.93 -13.39
N THR A 295 1.49 -1.16 -13.95
CA THR A 295 1.28 -2.01 -15.14
C THR A 295 1.19 -1.22 -16.44
N GLU A 296 0.84 0.07 -16.37
CA GLU A 296 0.70 0.98 -17.51
C GLU A 296 1.58 2.22 -17.32
N PRO A 297 2.91 2.07 -17.33
CA PRO A 297 3.80 3.20 -17.08
C PRO A 297 3.67 4.27 -18.17
N ARG A 298 3.65 5.53 -17.74
CA ARG A 298 3.49 6.71 -18.60
C ARG A 298 4.65 7.69 -18.42
N SER A 299 4.93 8.48 -19.44
CA SER A 299 5.87 9.59 -19.35
C SER A 299 5.15 10.89 -19.73
N PRO A 300 5.23 11.99 -18.93
CA PRO A 300 5.86 12.04 -17.62
C PRO A 300 5.17 11.14 -16.59
N GLN A 301 5.87 10.82 -15.49
CA GLN A 301 5.34 9.97 -14.43
C GLN A 301 4.12 10.63 -13.76
N PRO A 302 2.96 9.97 -13.74
CA PRO A 302 1.75 10.57 -13.18
C PRO A 302 1.80 10.62 -11.65
N ARG A 303 1.27 11.72 -11.10
CA ARG A 303 1.08 11.92 -9.67
C ARG A 303 -0.40 12.14 -9.41
N LEU A 304 -1.00 11.25 -8.65
CA LEU A 304 -2.43 11.26 -8.36
C LEU A 304 -2.65 11.53 -6.86
N CYS A 305 -3.00 12.76 -6.54
CA CYS A 305 -3.43 13.14 -5.20
C CYS A 305 -4.92 12.80 -5.05
N ILE A 306 -5.26 11.96 -4.09
CA ILE A 306 -6.65 11.56 -3.79
C ILE A 306 -7.13 12.37 -2.58
N PRO A 307 -8.19 13.18 -2.70
CA PRO A 307 -8.72 13.94 -1.58
C PRO A 307 -9.08 13.02 -0.41
N ALA A 308 -8.52 13.29 0.77
CA ALA A 308 -8.93 12.64 2.00
C ALA A 308 -10.23 13.30 2.51
N GLN A 309 -11.09 12.54 3.17
CA GLN A 309 -12.38 13.00 3.66
C GLN A 309 -12.47 12.82 5.18
N PHE A 310 -12.78 13.87 5.92
CA PHE A 310 -13.16 13.74 7.32
C PHE A 310 -14.64 13.35 7.40
N LEU A 311 -14.95 12.28 8.10
CA LEU A 311 -16.28 11.68 8.20
C LEU A 311 -16.75 11.68 9.66
N LEU A 312 -17.95 12.18 9.89
CA LEU A 312 -18.68 12.00 11.13
C LEU A 312 -19.49 10.68 11.09
N PRO A 313 -19.85 10.10 12.23
CA PRO A 313 -20.59 8.83 12.28
C PRO A 313 -21.85 8.79 11.41
N ALA A 314 -22.59 9.89 11.36
CA ALA A 314 -23.83 9.99 10.56
C ALA A 314 -23.60 10.06 9.03
N GLU A 315 -22.36 10.18 8.57
CA GLU A 315 -21.99 10.36 7.16
C GLU A 315 -21.41 9.11 6.51
N ARG A 316 -21.48 7.95 7.20
CA ARG A 316 -20.85 6.69 6.78
C ARG A 316 -21.83 5.68 6.20
#